data_a159b40d7b5cd0fa1085d88b7eb78a74
#
_entry.id   a159b40d7b5cd0fa1085d88b7eb78a74
#
_cell.length_a   1.000
_cell.length_b   1.000
_cell.length_c   1.000
_cell.angle_alpha   90.00
_cell.angle_beta   90.00
_cell.angle_gamma   90.00
#
_symmetry.space_group_name_H-M   'P 1'
#
loop_
_entity.id
_entity.type
_entity.pdbx_description
1 polymer ?
#
loop_
_entity_poly.entity_id
_entity_poly.type
_entity_poly.pdbx_seq_one_letter_code
_entity_poly.pdbx_strand_id
1 'polypeptide(L)'
;MNKIEILTCHCKKVEIELNLENGVEELVRCNCSLCKRRGYVMAKIKLENLKVKRGQDQLSVYKFGKKQLAEHFFCKNCGIYTHHRSYTNPKNYEYNVACIDNINSFEYKNIPVFDGEKL
;
A
#
# COMPACT_ATOMS: atom_id res chain seq x y z
N MET A 1 -12.47 18.50 -0.58
CA MET A 1 -11.54 18.68 -1.72
C MET A 1 -10.53 17.56 -1.73
N ASN A 2 -10.35 16.92 -2.89
CA ASN A 2 -9.42 15.80 -2.99
C ASN A 2 -7.97 16.28 -2.99
N LYS A 3 -7.11 15.47 -2.39
CA LYS A 3 -5.67 15.72 -2.33
C LYS A 3 -4.95 14.68 -3.17
N ILE A 4 -4.02 15.14 -3.99
CA ILE A 4 -3.18 14.24 -4.79
C ILE A 4 -1.86 14.03 -4.06
N GLU A 5 -1.51 12.76 -3.82
CA GLU A 5 -0.23 12.36 -3.26
C GLU A 5 0.50 11.47 -4.24
N ILE A 6 1.82 11.55 -4.25
CA ILE A 6 2.66 10.73 -5.13
C ILE A 6 3.42 9.71 -4.30
N LEU A 7 3.28 8.45 -4.69
CA LEU A 7 3.95 7.32 -4.06
C LEU A 7 5.00 6.78 -5.04
N THR A 8 6.22 6.59 -4.58
CA THR A 8 7.28 6.01 -5.42
C THR A 8 7.99 4.89 -4.67
N CYS A 9 8.51 3.92 -5.42
CA CYS A 9 9.42 2.93 -4.85
C CYS A 9 10.80 3.57 -4.65
N HIS A 10 11.71 2.84 -4.04
CA HIS A 10 13.04 3.37 -3.73
C HIS A 10 13.82 3.77 -4.99
N CYS A 11 13.82 2.93 -6.03
CA CYS A 11 14.58 3.21 -7.25
C CYS A 11 13.88 4.19 -8.21
N LYS A 12 12.66 4.62 -7.85
CA LYS A 12 11.85 5.59 -8.61
C LYS A 12 11.34 5.09 -9.96
N LYS A 13 11.53 3.82 -10.28
CA LYS A 13 10.98 3.26 -11.52
C LYS A 13 9.46 3.15 -11.49
N VAL A 14 8.88 3.04 -10.29
CA VAL A 14 7.43 2.99 -10.11
C VAL A 14 6.96 4.29 -9.48
N GLU A 15 6.00 4.95 -10.13
CA GLU A 15 5.35 6.14 -9.60
C GLU A 15 3.84 5.95 -9.67
N ILE A 16 3.18 6.18 -8.56
CA ILE A 16 1.74 5.98 -8.41
C ILE A 16 1.11 7.28 -7.91
N GLU A 17 0.02 7.67 -8.55
CA GLU A 17 -0.77 8.83 -8.14
C GLU A 17 -1.94 8.35 -7.28
N LEU A 18 -2.08 8.94 -6.10
CA LEU A 18 -3.14 8.66 -5.14
C LEU A 18 -4.07 9.87 -5.07
N ASN A 19 -5.34 9.67 -5.42
CA ASN A 19 -6.36 10.71 -5.32
C ASN A 19 -7.15 10.46 -4.04
N LEU A 20 -6.86 11.24 -3.00
CA LEU A 20 -7.38 11.02 -1.65
C LEU A 20 -8.40 12.09 -1.29
N GLU A 21 -9.60 11.70 -0.84
CA GLU A 21 -10.66 12.65 -0.49
C GLU A 21 -10.24 13.60 0.64
N ASN A 22 -9.59 13.05 1.67
CA ASN A 22 -9.22 13.81 2.86
C ASN A 22 -7.71 13.73 3.13
N GLY A 23 -6.90 13.45 2.10
CA GLY A 23 -5.48 13.23 2.28
C GLY A 23 -5.17 11.88 2.91
N VAL A 24 -3.94 11.72 3.38
CA VAL A 24 -3.51 10.47 4.04
C VAL A 24 -4.15 10.42 5.43
N GLU A 25 -4.98 9.40 5.66
CA GLU A 25 -5.71 9.25 6.92
C GLU A 25 -6.01 7.78 7.20
N GLU A 26 -6.50 7.51 8.40
CA GLU A 26 -6.92 6.16 8.83
C GLU A 26 -5.80 5.15 8.66
N LEU A 27 -4.63 5.49 9.17
CA LEU A 27 -3.46 4.63 9.10
C LEU A 27 -3.69 3.35 9.90
N VAL A 28 -3.17 2.23 9.37
CA VAL A 28 -3.32 0.94 10.03
C VAL A 28 -2.08 0.10 9.76
N ARG A 29 -1.76 -0.79 10.71
CA ARG A 29 -0.80 -1.87 10.52
C ARG A 29 -1.56 -3.19 10.54
N CYS A 30 -0.95 -4.22 9.99
CA CYS A 30 -1.53 -5.57 10.02
C CYS A 30 -0.51 -6.52 10.60
N ASN A 31 -0.97 -7.44 11.47
CA ASN A 31 -0.08 -8.42 12.09
C ASN A 31 -0.09 -9.80 11.43
N CYS A 32 -0.66 -9.91 10.23
CA CYS A 32 -0.58 -11.17 9.48
C CYS A 32 0.88 -11.49 9.17
N SER A 33 1.16 -12.74 8.81
CA SER A 33 2.52 -13.21 8.58
C SER A 33 3.30 -12.33 7.58
N LEU A 34 2.67 -11.91 6.51
CA LEU A 34 3.32 -11.09 5.47
C LEU A 34 3.52 -9.64 5.94
N CYS A 35 2.45 -9.02 6.42
CA CYS A 35 2.50 -7.60 6.80
C CYS A 35 3.39 -7.37 8.01
N LYS A 36 3.40 -8.32 8.95
CA LYS A 36 4.31 -8.29 10.11
C LYS A 36 5.77 -8.25 9.66
N ARG A 37 6.12 -9.06 8.66
CA ARG A 37 7.49 -9.13 8.16
C ARG A 37 7.92 -7.87 7.42
N ARG A 38 6.98 -7.21 6.76
CA ARG A 38 7.25 -5.95 6.07
C ARG A 38 7.33 -4.77 7.03
N GLY A 39 6.58 -4.80 8.12
CA GLY A 39 6.62 -3.73 9.13
C GLY A 39 6.17 -2.37 8.65
N TYR A 40 5.31 -2.31 7.63
CA TYR A 40 4.91 -1.03 7.04
C TYR A 40 3.61 -0.50 7.64
N VAL A 41 3.33 0.77 7.35
CA VAL A 41 2.07 1.43 7.66
C VAL A 41 1.28 1.58 6.37
N MET A 42 -0.01 1.27 6.40
CA MET A 42 -0.86 1.33 5.22
C MET A 42 -2.10 2.19 5.46
N ALA A 43 -2.71 2.62 4.36
CA ALA A 43 -3.99 3.32 4.38
C ALA A 43 -4.78 2.89 3.15
N LYS A 44 -6.11 2.94 3.25
CA LYS A 44 -6.97 2.45 2.17
C LYS A 44 -7.25 3.53 1.13
N ILE A 45 -7.51 3.08 -0.09
CA ILE A 45 -7.88 3.92 -1.21
C ILE A 45 -8.77 3.11 -2.16
N LYS A 46 -9.76 3.74 -2.77
CA LYS A 46 -10.60 3.07 -3.77
C LYS A 46 -9.78 2.69 -4.99
N LEU A 47 -10.11 1.57 -5.63
CA LEU A 47 -9.38 1.10 -6.81
C LEU A 47 -9.24 2.18 -7.88
N GLU A 48 -10.32 2.92 -8.17
CA GLU A 48 -10.34 3.95 -9.20
C GLU A 48 -9.51 5.17 -8.87
N ASN A 49 -9.10 5.34 -7.61
CA ASN A 49 -8.34 6.51 -7.15
C ASN A 49 -6.85 6.27 -7.08
N LEU A 50 -6.39 5.09 -7.44
CA LEU A 50 -4.96 4.76 -7.50
C LEU A 50 -4.58 4.52 -8.96
N LYS A 51 -3.62 5.29 -9.48
CA LYS A 51 -3.17 5.17 -10.87
C LYS A 51 -1.67 5.01 -10.93
N VAL A 52 -1.21 3.96 -11.61
CA VAL A 52 0.22 3.79 -11.88
C VAL A 52 0.59 4.71 -13.04
N LYS A 53 1.34 5.77 -12.74
CA LYS A 53 1.74 6.77 -13.71
C LYS A 53 2.98 6.36 -14.49
N ARG A 54 3.86 5.58 -13.88
CA ARG A 54 5.10 5.11 -14.50
C ARG A 54 5.48 3.78 -13.88
N GLY A 55 6.00 2.86 -14.68
CA GLY A 55 6.55 1.62 -14.19
C GLY A 55 5.56 0.49 -13.99
N GLN A 56 4.45 0.51 -14.71
CA GLN A 56 3.49 -0.61 -14.66
C GLN A 56 4.18 -1.94 -14.96
N ASP A 57 5.13 -1.95 -15.90
CA ASP A 57 5.91 -3.13 -16.27
C ASP A 57 7.00 -3.50 -15.25
N GLN A 58 7.26 -2.63 -14.27
CA GLN A 58 8.20 -2.88 -13.19
C GLN A 58 7.54 -3.47 -11.95
N LEU A 59 6.21 -3.50 -11.93
CA LEU A 59 5.48 -4.08 -10.81
C LEU A 59 5.38 -5.58 -10.96
N SER A 60 5.74 -6.29 -9.88
CA SER A 60 5.44 -7.72 -9.73
C SER A 60 4.34 -7.88 -8.69
N VAL A 61 3.69 -9.03 -8.71
CA VAL A 61 2.61 -9.32 -7.77
C VAL A 61 2.86 -10.66 -7.10
N TYR A 62 2.70 -10.68 -5.78
CA TYR A 62 2.70 -11.90 -4.99
C TYR A 62 1.26 -12.20 -4.60
N LYS A 63 0.76 -13.33 -5.04
CA LYS A 63 -0.62 -13.77 -4.75
C LYS A 63 -0.58 -14.95 -3.79
N PHE A 64 -1.47 -14.93 -2.79
CA PHE A 64 -1.54 -16.00 -1.83
C PHE A 64 -2.92 -16.03 -1.18
N GLY A 65 -3.11 -17.01 -0.27
CA GLY A 65 -4.36 -17.17 0.45
C GLY A 65 -5.43 -17.87 -0.38
N LYS A 66 -6.64 -17.93 0.13
CA LYS A 66 -7.75 -18.59 -0.54
C LYS A 66 -8.03 -17.93 -1.89
N LYS A 67 -8.09 -18.76 -2.94
CA LYS A 67 -8.33 -18.31 -4.32
C LYS A 67 -7.32 -17.25 -4.79
N GLN A 68 -6.20 -17.11 -4.09
CA GLN A 68 -5.16 -16.13 -4.38
C GLN A 68 -5.71 -14.70 -4.49
N LEU A 69 -6.65 -14.36 -3.61
CA LEU A 69 -7.27 -13.03 -3.59
C LEU A 69 -6.36 -11.96 -2.98
N ALA A 70 -5.38 -12.37 -2.17
CA ALA A 70 -4.40 -11.42 -1.63
C ALA A 70 -3.37 -11.12 -2.71
N GLU A 71 -3.41 -9.92 -3.27
CA GLU A 71 -2.52 -9.48 -4.35
C GLU A 71 -1.65 -8.34 -3.82
N HIS A 72 -0.36 -8.63 -3.62
CA HIS A 72 0.61 -7.65 -3.11
C HIS A 72 1.58 -7.27 -4.19
N PHE A 73 1.64 -5.97 -4.49
CA PHE A 73 2.45 -5.43 -5.57
C PHE A 73 3.74 -4.82 -5.04
N PHE A 74 4.82 -5.03 -5.77
CA PHE A 74 6.12 -4.49 -5.40
C PHE A 74 6.95 -4.23 -6.64
N CYS A 75 7.92 -3.31 -6.52
CA CYS A 75 8.86 -3.04 -7.62
C CYS A 75 9.80 -4.22 -7.77
N LYS A 76 9.83 -4.84 -8.94
CA LYS A 76 10.72 -6.00 -9.18
C LYS A 76 12.19 -5.61 -9.22
N ASN A 77 12.50 -4.33 -9.43
CA ASN A 77 13.87 -3.85 -9.47
C ASN A 77 14.45 -3.61 -8.08
N CYS A 78 13.73 -2.89 -7.21
CA CYS A 78 14.24 -2.57 -5.86
C CYS A 78 13.56 -3.36 -4.74
N GLY A 79 12.51 -4.10 -5.04
CA GLY A 79 11.82 -4.96 -4.06
C GLY A 79 10.86 -4.25 -3.13
N ILE A 80 10.69 -2.95 -3.25
CA ILE A 80 9.83 -2.19 -2.34
C ILE A 80 8.37 -2.47 -2.63
N TYR A 81 7.64 -2.88 -1.60
CA TYR A 81 6.19 -3.03 -1.64
C TYR A 81 5.53 -1.66 -1.81
N THR A 82 4.61 -1.56 -2.75
CA THR A 82 3.91 -0.30 -3.03
C THR A 82 2.47 -0.30 -2.54
N HIS A 83 1.73 -1.34 -2.86
CA HIS A 83 0.32 -1.44 -2.48
C HIS A 83 -0.15 -2.88 -2.60
N HIS A 84 -1.32 -3.15 -2.04
CA HIS A 84 -1.96 -4.45 -2.21
C HIS A 84 -3.47 -4.27 -2.30
N ARG A 85 -4.13 -5.25 -2.89
CA ARG A 85 -5.59 -5.29 -2.91
C ARG A 85 -6.07 -5.75 -1.55
N SER A 86 -7.02 -5.02 -0.96
CA SER A 86 -7.53 -5.36 0.36
C SER A 86 -8.20 -6.73 0.35
N TYR A 87 -7.80 -7.61 1.28
CA TYR A 87 -8.41 -8.92 1.41
C TYR A 87 -9.85 -8.83 1.93
N THR A 88 -10.10 -7.91 2.86
CA THR A 88 -11.41 -7.76 3.49
C THR A 88 -12.38 -6.94 2.64
N ASN A 89 -11.88 -6.08 1.77
CA ASN A 89 -12.70 -5.28 0.86
C ASN A 89 -12.02 -5.17 -0.50
N PRO A 90 -12.32 -6.08 -1.45
CA PRO A 90 -11.64 -6.11 -2.75
C PRO A 90 -11.90 -4.90 -3.64
N LYS A 91 -12.78 -3.98 -3.22
CA LYS A 91 -12.99 -2.70 -3.92
C LYS A 91 -11.98 -1.64 -3.53
N ASN A 92 -11.09 -1.96 -2.58
CA ASN A 92 -10.05 -1.05 -2.12
C ASN A 92 -8.66 -1.64 -2.36
N TYR A 93 -7.70 -0.74 -2.59
CA TYR A 93 -6.29 -1.02 -2.34
C TYR A 93 -5.93 -0.49 -0.96
N GLU A 94 -4.81 -0.98 -0.44
CA GLU A 94 -4.12 -0.38 0.69
C GLU A 94 -2.71 -0.05 0.23
N TYR A 95 -2.29 1.21 0.41
CA TYR A 95 -1.01 1.69 -0.10
C TYR A 95 0.01 1.86 1.02
N ASN A 96 1.29 1.77 0.66
CA ASN A 96 2.39 1.88 1.60
C ASN A 96 2.69 3.36 1.87
N VAL A 97 2.27 3.84 3.04
CA VAL A 97 2.41 5.25 3.43
C VAL A 97 3.88 5.69 3.44
N ALA A 98 4.80 4.78 3.76
CA ALA A 98 6.23 5.10 3.81
C ALA A 98 6.81 5.43 2.42
N CYS A 99 6.11 5.09 1.34
CA CYS A 99 6.56 5.39 -0.02
C CYS A 99 6.19 6.80 -0.49
N ILE A 100 5.54 7.59 0.34
CA ILE A 100 5.21 8.99 0.03
C ILE A 100 6.33 9.86 0.60
N ASP A 101 7.15 10.47 -0.29
CA ASP A 101 8.39 11.14 0.11
C ASP A 101 8.20 12.27 1.13
N ASN A 102 7.09 13.01 1.06
CA ASN A 102 6.86 14.13 1.97
C ASN A 102 6.22 13.70 3.29
N ILE A 103 6.12 12.40 3.55
CA ILE A 103 5.58 11.86 4.80
C ILE A 103 6.67 11.06 5.48
N ASN A 104 6.91 11.35 6.77
CA ASN A 104 7.81 10.56 7.59
C ASN A 104 6.97 9.62 8.47
N SER A 105 6.85 8.36 8.05
CA SER A 105 6.02 7.39 8.76
C SER A 105 6.55 7.07 10.17
N PHE A 106 7.80 7.37 10.45
CA PHE A 106 8.37 7.17 11.80
C PHE A 106 7.81 8.15 12.83
N GLU A 107 7.21 9.25 12.38
CA GLU A 107 6.59 10.23 13.28
C GLU A 107 5.21 9.80 13.78
N TYR A 108 4.60 8.81 13.13
CA TYR A 108 3.30 8.32 13.54
C TYR A 108 3.41 7.40 14.75
N LYS A 109 2.58 7.65 15.76
CA LYS A 109 2.54 6.85 16.99
C LYS A 109 1.14 6.29 17.18
N ASN A 110 1.06 5.19 17.94
CA ASN A 110 -0.22 4.57 18.31
C ASN A 110 -1.09 4.19 17.11
N ILE A 111 -0.46 3.66 16.07
CA ILE A 111 -1.18 3.24 14.86
C ILE A 111 -1.95 1.95 15.19
N PRO A 112 -3.27 1.91 14.91
CA PRO A 112 -4.06 0.69 15.15
C PRO A 112 -3.51 -0.50 14.39
N VAL A 113 -3.64 -1.69 14.99
CA VAL A 113 -3.19 -2.94 14.38
C VAL A 113 -4.41 -3.78 14.04
N PHE A 114 -4.58 -4.08 12.75
CA PHE A 114 -5.59 -5.03 12.31
C PHE A 114 -5.10 -6.45 12.59
N ASP A 115 -5.95 -7.26 13.24
CA ASP A 115 -5.57 -8.62 13.61
C ASP A 115 -5.72 -9.57 12.42
N GLY A 116 -4.72 -9.54 11.53
CA GLY A 116 -4.68 -10.39 10.35
C GLY A 116 -4.27 -11.83 10.63
N GLU A 117 -3.78 -12.12 11.85
CA GLU A 117 -3.45 -13.51 12.21
C GLU A 117 -4.67 -14.42 12.19
N LYS A 118 -5.84 -13.84 12.38
CA LYS A 118 -7.09 -14.62 12.45
C LYS A 118 -7.77 -14.81 11.09
N LEU A 119 -7.20 -14.30 10.05
CA LEU A 119 -7.76 -14.45 8.70
C LEU A 119 -7.49 -15.83 8.09
#